data_a629bd97bc25e5b4a41b4d086c6bc7a4
#
_entry.id   a629bd97bc25e5b4a41b4d086c6bc7a4
#
_cell.length_a   1.000
_cell.length_b   1.000
_cell.length_c   1.000
_cell.angle_alpha   90.00
_cell.angle_beta   90.00
_cell.angle_gamma   90.00
#
_symmetry.space_group_name_H-M   'P 1'
#
loop_
_entity.id
_entity.type
_entity.pdbx_description
1 polymer ?
#
loop_
_entity_poly.entity_id
_entity_poly.type
_entity_poly.pdbx_seq_one_letter_code
_entity_poly.pdbx_strand_id
1 'polypeptide(L)'
;MNVRSASILGVACLGIGLWAAQPLLAVAKTQVTASTIQEVDPQTTKDLLATFEQAEQAMQAQDLDGIMALYADDYYYHGLRKADIRKVWAQLFEHYKDLESFHTFSVIRTVGTGSKLIAEMTCTGVVWGTAKNTKLRSPVDSWYEEVHFLKKENGRWRITGNAGGESEPIHPFGTAPHPLF
;
A
#
# COMPACT_ATOMS: atom_id res chain seq x y z
N MET A 1 -11.89 57.25 65.62
CA MET A 1 -10.76 56.50 65.08
C MET A 1 -11.32 55.58 64.00
N ASN A 2 -11.16 55.95 62.74
CA ASN A 2 -11.71 55.25 61.60
C ASN A 2 -10.63 54.32 61.05
N VAL A 3 -10.90 53.02 61.05
CA VAL A 3 -10.05 52.04 60.36
C VAL A 3 -10.69 51.74 58.99
N ARG A 4 -10.02 52.08 57.93
CA ARG A 4 -10.44 51.79 56.53
C ARG A 4 -9.95 50.38 56.15
N SER A 5 -10.90 49.52 55.83
CA SER A 5 -10.59 48.20 55.23
C SER A 5 -10.27 48.37 53.75
N ALA A 6 -9.11 47.91 53.29
CA ALA A 6 -8.72 47.85 51.91
C ALA A 6 -9.06 46.43 51.35
N SER A 7 -9.96 46.39 50.38
CA SER A 7 -10.28 45.15 49.67
C SER A 7 -9.27 44.95 48.51
N ILE A 8 -8.58 43.83 48.54
CA ILE A 8 -7.66 43.39 47.47
C ILE A 8 -8.48 42.55 46.50
N LEU A 9 -8.72 43.06 45.28
CA LEU A 9 -9.25 42.27 44.17
C LEU A 9 -8.11 41.41 43.60
N GLY A 10 -8.20 40.09 43.78
CA GLY A 10 -7.34 39.12 43.10
C GLY A 10 -7.82 38.90 41.66
N VAL A 11 -7.01 39.25 40.71
CA VAL A 11 -7.23 38.93 39.29
C VAL A 11 -6.71 37.51 39.04
N ALA A 12 -7.63 36.54 38.86
CA ALA A 12 -7.29 35.20 38.42
C ALA A 12 -7.07 35.19 36.90
N CYS A 13 -5.82 35.14 36.44
CA CYS A 13 -5.49 34.88 35.04
C CYS A 13 -5.72 33.40 34.74
N LEU A 14 -6.84 33.08 34.09
CA LEU A 14 -7.08 31.78 33.46
C LEU A 14 -6.19 31.68 32.18
N GLY A 15 -5.05 31.05 32.33
CA GLY A 15 -4.20 30.66 31.19
C GLY A 15 -4.87 29.54 30.41
N ILE A 16 -5.52 29.87 29.30
CA ILE A 16 -6.00 28.90 28.33
C ILE A 16 -4.75 28.38 27.57
N GLY A 17 -4.22 27.26 28.01
CA GLY A 17 -3.16 26.55 27.27
C GLY A 17 -3.74 26.03 25.95
N LEU A 18 -3.42 26.70 24.83
CA LEU A 18 -3.61 26.15 23.50
C LEU A 18 -2.67 24.93 23.35
N TRP A 19 -3.19 23.77 23.55
CA TRP A 19 -2.55 22.53 23.11
C TRP A 19 -2.64 22.51 21.60
N ALA A 20 -1.58 22.95 20.92
CA ALA A 20 -1.43 22.73 19.49
C ALA A 20 -1.31 21.22 19.29
N ALA A 21 -2.39 20.60 18.80
CA ALA A 21 -2.34 19.23 18.32
C ALA A 21 -1.31 19.19 17.20
N GLN A 22 -0.14 18.61 17.46
CA GLN A 22 0.85 18.38 16.40
C GLN A 22 0.23 17.39 15.42
N PRO A 23 0.19 17.68 14.11
CA PRO A 23 -0.24 16.71 13.13
C PRO A 23 0.69 15.50 13.26
N LEU A 24 0.13 14.33 13.59
CA LEU A 24 0.82 13.07 13.43
C LEU A 24 1.21 12.99 11.95
N LEU A 25 2.50 13.08 11.66
CA LEU A 25 3.02 12.85 10.32
C LEU A 25 2.59 11.42 9.95
N ALA A 26 1.63 11.31 9.07
CA ALA A 26 1.24 10.02 8.52
C ALA A 26 2.48 9.44 7.82
N VAL A 27 2.96 8.29 8.28
CA VAL A 27 4.04 7.58 7.59
C VAL A 27 3.50 7.21 6.21
N ALA A 28 4.21 7.60 5.17
CA ALA A 28 3.83 7.24 3.81
C ALA A 28 3.83 5.70 3.71
N LYS A 29 2.72 5.14 3.32
CA LYS A 29 2.52 3.68 3.23
C LYS A 29 3.24 3.10 2.02
N THR A 30 3.41 3.89 0.98
CA THR A 30 4.20 3.57 -0.22
C THR A 30 5.42 4.47 -0.22
N GLN A 31 6.62 3.89 -0.14
CA GLN A 31 7.85 4.63 0.06
C GLN A 31 8.90 4.31 -0.99
N VAL A 32 9.59 5.36 -1.43
CA VAL A 32 10.84 5.30 -2.16
C VAL A 32 11.92 5.86 -1.25
N THR A 33 12.97 5.11 -0.99
CA THR A 33 14.08 5.53 -0.12
C THR A 33 15.17 6.23 -0.91
N ALA A 34 16.10 6.89 -0.23
CA ALA A 34 17.26 7.51 -0.89
C ALA A 34 18.18 6.49 -1.58
N SER A 35 18.12 5.21 -1.19
CA SER A 35 18.86 4.11 -1.80
C SER A 35 18.13 3.43 -2.95
N THR A 36 16.89 3.82 -3.25
CA THR A 36 16.10 3.20 -4.33
C THR A 36 16.77 3.48 -5.68
N ILE A 37 17.02 2.42 -6.42
CA ILE A 37 17.50 2.51 -7.80
C ILE A 37 16.31 2.85 -8.69
N GLN A 38 16.33 4.02 -9.33
CA GLN A 38 15.29 4.50 -10.22
C GLN A 38 15.86 4.66 -11.63
N GLU A 39 15.49 3.74 -12.52
CA GLU A 39 15.92 3.72 -13.93
C GLU A 39 14.76 4.15 -14.87
N VAL A 40 13.89 5.02 -14.38
CA VAL A 40 12.75 5.58 -15.11
C VAL A 40 12.66 7.08 -14.87
N ASP A 41 11.92 7.77 -15.73
CA ASP A 41 11.68 9.19 -15.52
C ASP A 41 10.77 9.45 -14.28
N PRO A 42 10.84 10.65 -13.68
CA PRO A 42 10.09 10.95 -12.46
C PRO A 42 8.57 10.84 -12.61
N GLN A 43 8.03 11.09 -13.81
CA GLN A 43 6.60 10.96 -14.04
C GLN A 43 6.17 9.51 -14.06
N THR A 44 6.95 8.64 -14.69
CA THR A 44 6.71 7.17 -14.66
C THR A 44 6.78 6.64 -13.23
N THR A 45 7.77 7.03 -12.43
CA THR A 45 7.84 6.68 -11.01
C THR A 45 6.56 7.09 -10.27
N LYS A 46 6.14 8.33 -10.45
CA LYS A 46 4.92 8.85 -9.82
C LYS A 46 3.67 8.05 -10.22
N ASP A 47 3.52 7.73 -11.50
CA ASP A 47 2.38 6.98 -12.01
C ASP A 47 2.35 5.55 -11.46
N LEU A 48 3.52 4.91 -11.34
CA LEU A 48 3.66 3.58 -10.75
C LEU A 48 3.30 3.57 -9.26
N LEU A 49 3.84 4.51 -8.48
CA LEU A 49 3.52 4.63 -7.06
C LEU A 49 2.02 4.91 -6.84
N ALA A 50 1.41 5.73 -7.69
CA ALA A 50 -0.02 6.01 -7.62
C ALA A 50 -0.89 4.75 -7.82
N THR A 51 -0.40 3.73 -8.53
CA THR A 51 -1.09 2.44 -8.66
C THR A 51 -1.19 1.74 -7.29
N PHE A 52 -0.11 1.73 -6.51
CA PHE A 52 -0.12 1.13 -5.17
C PHE A 52 -0.93 1.96 -4.16
N GLU A 53 -0.93 3.29 -4.29
CA GLU A 53 -1.80 4.16 -3.48
C GLU A 53 -3.29 3.91 -3.77
N GLN A 54 -3.65 3.68 -5.04
CA GLN A 54 -5.01 3.28 -5.41
C GLN A 54 -5.38 1.91 -4.85
N ALA A 55 -4.44 0.94 -4.87
CA ALA A 55 -4.62 -0.35 -4.24
C ALA A 55 -4.92 -0.21 -2.74
N GLU A 56 -4.13 0.58 -2.03
CA GLU A 56 -4.32 0.86 -0.60
C GLU A 56 -5.71 1.45 -0.32
N GLN A 57 -6.13 2.44 -1.11
CA GLN A 57 -7.44 3.08 -0.95
C GLN A 57 -8.59 2.08 -1.18
N ALA A 58 -8.52 1.27 -2.25
CA ALA A 58 -9.52 0.25 -2.54
C ALA A 58 -9.57 -0.84 -1.46
N MET A 59 -8.40 -1.25 -0.96
CA MET A 59 -8.28 -2.23 0.12
C MET A 59 -8.90 -1.71 1.43
N GLN A 60 -8.61 -0.48 1.82
CA GLN A 60 -9.18 0.14 3.01
C GLN A 60 -10.70 0.31 2.91
N ALA A 61 -11.20 0.66 1.73
CA ALA A 61 -12.62 0.77 1.45
C ALA A 61 -13.31 -0.60 1.32
N GLN A 62 -12.57 -1.71 1.30
CA GLN A 62 -13.04 -3.06 0.96
C GLN A 62 -13.76 -3.08 -0.41
N ASP A 63 -13.31 -2.24 -1.34
CA ASP A 63 -13.83 -2.14 -2.70
C ASP A 63 -13.18 -3.22 -3.58
N LEU A 64 -13.87 -4.35 -3.72
CA LEU A 64 -13.38 -5.47 -4.50
C LEU A 64 -13.22 -5.13 -5.99
N ASP A 65 -14.10 -4.33 -6.57
CA ASP A 65 -14.01 -3.96 -7.97
C ASP A 65 -12.89 -2.93 -8.20
N GLY A 66 -12.72 -2.00 -7.27
CA GLY A 66 -11.62 -1.04 -7.23
C GLY A 66 -10.26 -1.75 -7.18
N ILE A 67 -10.09 -2.74 -6.29
CA ILE A 67 -8.84 -3.51 -6.20
C ILE A 67 -8.61 -4.33 -7.47
N MET A 68 -9.64 -4.98 -8.02
CA MET A 68 -9.53 -5.75 -9.25
C MET A 68 -9.24 -4.92 -10.50
N ALA A 69 -9.54 -3.62 -10.47
CA ALA A 69 -9.17 -2.69 -11.53
C ALA A 69 -7.65 -2.46 -11.66
N LEU A 70 -6.87 -2.83 -10.65
CA LEU A 70 -5.40 -2.69 -10.64
C LEU A 70 -4.70 -3.85 -11.33
N TYR A 71 -5.37 -4.97 -11.50
CA TYR A 71 -4.82 -6.15 -12.19
C TYR A 71 -5.12 -6.09 -13.69
N ALA A 72 -4.13 -6.46 -14.49
CA ALA A 72 -4.29 -6.64 -15.92
C ALA A 72 -5.30 -7.75 -16.24
N ASP A 73 -5.97 -7.67 -17.40
CA ASP A 73 -6.97 -8.67 -17.75
C ASP A 73 -6.36 -10.05 -18.01
N ASP A 74 -5.11 -10.09 -18.47
CA ASP A 74 -4.32 -11.29 -18.67
C ASP A 74 -3.38 -11.61 -17.49
N TYR A 75 -3.65 -11.05 -16.30
CA TYR A 75 -2.87 -11.34 -15.09
C TYR A 75 -2.62 -12.84 -14.93
N TYR A 76 -1.36 -13.18 -14.71
CA TYR A 76 -0.95 -14.56 -14.46
C TYR A 76 0.28 -14.60 -13.55
N TYR A 77 0.15 -15.24 -12.39
CA TYR A 77 1.24 -15.41 -11.45
C TYR A 77 1.16 -16.80 -10.82
N HIS A 78 2.17 -17.63 -11.04
CA HIS A 78 2.27 -18.99 -10.47
C HIS A 78 0.98 -19.82 -10.57
N GLY A 79 0.31 -19.79 -11.70
CA GLY A 79 -0.95 -20.51 -11.93
C GLY A 79 -2.22 -19.75 -11.55
N LEU A 80 -2.09 -18.63 -10.83
CA LEU A 80 -3.21 -17.78 -10.46
C LEU A 80 -3.54 -16.78 -11.57
N ARG A 81 -4.81 -16.69 -11.92
CA ARG A 81 -5.35 -15.71 -12.86
C ARG A 81 -6.12 -14.61 -12.11
N LYS A 82 -6.44 -13.53 -12.78
CA LYS A 82 -7.23 -12.42 -12.22
C LYS A 82 -8.49 -12.89 -11.48
N ALA A 83 -9.19 -13.90 -12.01
CA ALA A 83 -10.38 -14.47 -11.37
C ALA A 83 -10.07 -15.19 -10.04
N ASP A 84 -8.87 -15.75 -9.89
CA ASP A 84 -8.45 -16.41 -8.66
C ASP A 84 -8.04 -15.37 -7.62
N ILE A 85 -7.33 -14.33 -8.04
CA ILE A 85 -7.00 -13.17 -7.19
C ILE A 85 -8.27 -12.50 -6.65
N ARG A 86 -9.33 -12.39 -7.48
CA ARG A 86 -10.62 -11.88 -7.01
C ARG A 86 -11.21 -12.70 -5.86
N LYS A 87 -11.08 -14.03 -5.90
CA LYS A 87 -11.53 -14.89 -4.80
C LYS A 87 -10.70 -14.68 -3.54
N VAL A 88 -9.37 -14.55 -3.69
CA VAL A 88 -8.47 -14.26 -2.56
C VAL A 88 -8.86 -12.95 -1.88
N TRP A 89 -9.04 -11.86 -2.63
CA TRP A 89 -9.46 -10.58 -2.08
C TRP A 89 -10.85 -10.63 -1.43
N ALA A 90 -11.81 -11.33 -2.05
CA ALA A 90 -13.13 -11.50 -1.47
C ALA A 90 -13.09 -12.22 -0.11
N GLN A 91 -12.31 -13.29 0.00
CA GLN A 91 -12.11 -14.02 1.27
C GLN A 91 -11.39 -13.14 2.31
N LEU A 92 -10.41 -12.37 1.88
CA LEU A 92 -9.68 -11.47 2.76
C LEU A 92 -10.62 -10.39 3.33
N PHE A 93 -11.46 -9.80 2.51
CA PHE A 93 -12.48 -8.84 2.94
C PHE A 93 -13.58 -9.48 3.80
N GLU A 94 -13.88 -10.76 3.61
CA GLU A 94 -14.82 -11.49 4.47
C GLU A 94 -14.25 -11.65 5.90
N HIS A 95 -12.99 -12.02 6.01
CA HIS A 95 -12.39 -12.42 7.29
C HIS A 95 -11.68 -11.30 8.05
N TYR A 96 -11.21 -10.25 7.34
CA TYR A 96 -10.44 -9.17 7.92
C TYR A 96 -11.10 -7.81 7.69
N LYS A 97 -10.78 -6.87 8.56
CA LYS A 97 -11.08 -5.45 8.46
C LYS A 97 -9.84 -4.62 8.83
N ASP A 98 -9.94 -3.30 8.71
CA ASP A 98 -8.84 -2.38 9.03
C ASP A 98 -7.54 -2.81 8.33
N LEU A 99 -7.67 -3.15 7.03
CA LEU A 99 -6.55 -3.57 6.21
C LEU A 99 -5.65 -2.37 5.89
N GLU A 100 -4.34 -2.59 5.97
CA GLU A 100 -3.31 -1.61 5.63
C GLU A 100 -2.13 -2.30 4.99
N SER A 101 -1.59 -1.73 3.92
CA SER A 101 -0.35 -2.19 3.31
C SER A 101 0.77 -1.18 3.46
N PHE A 102 2.00 -1.68 3.52
CA PHE A 102 3.22 -0.89 3.53
C PHE A 102 4.15 -1.44 2.47
N HIS A 103 4.67 -0.56 1.61
CA HIS A 103 5.56 -0.90 0.52
C HIS A 103 6.81 -0.04 0.58
N THR A 104 7.97 -0.68 0.53
CA THR A 104 9.26 0.01 0.37
C THR A 104 9.92 -0.52 -0.91
N PHE A 105 10.04 0.34 -1.91
CA PHE A 105 10.64 -0.01 -3.19
C PHE A 105 12.15 0.19 -3.17
N SER A 106 12.90 -0.85 -3.56
CA SER A 106 14.36 -0.82 -3.69
C SER A 106 14.83 -0.65 -5.14
N VAL A 107 14.02 -1.08 -6.12
CA VAL A 107 14.28 -0.89 -7.54
C VAL A 107 12.99 -0.49 -8.26
N ILE A 108 13.08 0.48 -9.17
CA ILE A 108 12.01 0.86 -10.11
C ILE A 108 12.67 1.02 -11.47
N ARG A 109 12.33 0.16 -12.42
CA ARG A 109 12.86 0.21 -13.78
C ARG A 109 11.81 -0.22 -14.81
N THR A 110 12.08 0.07 -16.07
CA THR A 110 11.26 -0.43 -17.19
C THR A 110 12.10 -1.27 -18.14
N VAL A 111 11.50 -2.32 -18.67
CA VAL A 111 12.11 -3.24 -19.63
C VAL A 111 11.21 -3.36 -20.86
N GLY A 112 11.82 -3.45 -22.04
CA GLY A 112 11.09 -3.48 -23.31
C GLY A 112 10.76 -2.10 -23.83
N THR A 113 9.98 -2.04 -24.91
CA THR A 113 9.58 -0.79 -25.59
C THR A 113 8.17 -0.90 -26.17
N GLY A 114 7.51 0.24 -26.35
CA GLY A 114 6.18 0.30 -26.98
C GLY A 114 5.14 -0.53 -26.21
N SER A 115 4.41 -1.39 -26.91
CA SER A 115 3.38 -2.26 -26.30
C SER A 115 3.93 -3.40 -25.41
N LYS A 116 5.25 -3.62 -25.46
CA LYS A 116 5.95 -4.61 -24.63
C LYS A 116 6.67 -3.97 -23.44
N LEU A 117 6.40 -2.70 -23.16
CA LEU A 117 6.99 -2.03 -22.02
C LEU A 117 6.40 -2.58 -20.71
N ILE A 118 7.26 -3.12 -19.86
CA ILE A 118 6.95 -3.64 -18.53
C ILE A 118 7.72 -2.83 -17.50
N ALA A 119 7.06 -2.42 -16.45
CA ALA A 119 7.72 -1.90 -15.26
C ALA A 119 8.01 -3.06 -14.30
N GLU A 120 9.22 -3.09 -13.77
CA GLU A 120 9.66 -3.98 -12.72
C GLU A 120 9.89 -3.16 -11.45
N MET A 121 9.23 -3.53 -10.37
CA MET A 121 9.33 -2.84 -9.09
C MET A 121 9.67 -3.85 -8.00
N THR A 122 10.92 -3.84 -7.53
CA THR A 122 11.33 -4.68 -6.39
C THR A 122 10.86 -4.03 -5.10
N CYS A 123 10.13 -4.79 -4.31
CA CYS A 123 9.46 -4.28 -3.12
C CYS A 123 9.64 -5.23 -1.91
N THR A 124 9.77 -4.62 -0.75
CA THR A 124 9.56 -5.28 0.54
C THR A 124 8.32 -4.67 1.18
N GLY A 125 7.44 -5.51 1.71
CA GLY A 125 6.20 -5.00 2.25
C GLY A 125 5.47 -5.95 3.18
N VAL A 126 4.33 -5.47 3.68
CA VAL A 126 3.44 -6.21 4.58
C VAL A 126 2.02 -5.71 4.46
N VAL A 127 1.06 -6.61 4.51
CA VAL A 127 -0.36 -6.30 4.70
C VAL A 127 -0.74 -6.64 6.13
N TRP A 128 -1.28 -5.69 6.85
CA TRP A 128 -1.87 -5.88 8.17
C TRP A 128 -3.38 -5.92 8.09
N GLY A 129 -4.00 -6.69 8.97
CA GLY A 129 -5.45 -6.76 9.09
C GLY A 129 -5.90 -7.11 10.50
N THR A 130 -7.13 -6.72 10.84
CA THR A 130 -7.80 -7.12 12.08
C THR A 130 -8.77 -8.25 11.77
N ALA A 131 -8.52 -9.45 12.30
CA ALA A 131 -9.42 -10.58 12.11
C ALA A 131 -10.81 -10.29 12.72
N LYS A 132 -11.87 -10.47 11.93
CA LYS A 132 -13.24 -10.11 12.36
C LYS A 132 -13.78 -10.99 13.50
N ASN A 133 -13.32 -12.24 13.58
CA ASN A 133 -13.74 -13.20 14.61
C ASN A 133 -13.02 -13.01 15.95
N THR A 134 -11.68 -12.88 15.94
CA THR A 134 -10.85 -12.78 17.17
C THR A 134 -10.57 -11.35 17.59
N LYS A 135 -10.76 -10.36 16.71
CA LYS A 135 -10.39 -8.94 16.88
C LYS A 135 -8.87 -8.72 17.01
N LEU A 136 -8.07 -9.73 16.74
CA LEU A 136 -6.62 -9.61 16.77
C LEU A 136 -6.12 -8.95 15.49
N ARG A 137 -5.21 -7.98 15.61
CA ARG A 137 -4.47 -7.40 14.50
C ARG A 137 -3.18 -8.18 14.29
N SER A 138 -2.95 -8.62 13.07
CA SER A 138 -1.74 -9.37 12.71
C SER A 138 -1.34 -9.09 11.27
N PRO A 139 -0.09 -9.42 10.88
CA PRO A 139 0.25 -9.52 9.47
C PRO A 139 -0.64 -10.59 8.83
N VAL A 140 -1.25 -10.22 7.71
CA VAL A 140 -2.03 -11.14 6.86
C VAL A 140 -1.12 -11.73 5.80
N ASP A 141 -0.19 -10.90 5.31
CA ASP A 141 0.78 -11.25 4.31
C ASP A 141 2.03 -10.39 4.42
N SER A 142 3.19 -10.90 3.96
CA SER A 142 4.45 -10.16 3.95
C SER A 142 5.39 -10.72 2.90
N TRP A 143 6.19 -9.84 2.28
CA TRP A 143 7.16 -10.19 1.25
C TRP A 143 8.46 -9.43 1.42
N TYR A 144 9.54 -9.99 0.91
CA TYR A 144 10.87 -9.41 0.97
C TYR A 144 11.51 -9.44 -0.42
N GLU A 145 11.86 -8.25 -0.94
CA GLU A 145 12.51 -8.07 -2.24
C GLU A 145 11.81 -8.79 -3.40
N GLU A 146 10.48 -8.82 -3.38
CA GLU A 146 9.69 -9.41 -4.44
C GLU A 146 9.54 -8.43 -5.61
N VAL A 147 9.56 -8.98 -6.84
CA VAL A 147 9.45 -8.18 -8.06
C VAL A 147 8.00 -8.16 -8.53
N HIS A 148 7.41 -6.97 -8.53
CA HIS A 148 6.10 -6.73 -9.12
C HIS A 148 6.25 -6.27 -10.56
N PHE A 149 5.50 -6.88 -11.46
CA PHE A 149 5.48 -6.54 -12.87
C PHE A 149 4.21 -5.79 -13.22
N LEU A 150 4.35 -4.64 -13.88
CA LEU A 150 3.22 -3.84 -14.33
C LEU A 150 3.36 -3.53 -15.82
N LYS A 151 2.24 -3.52 -16.52
CA LYS A 151 2.15 -3.04 -17.91
C LYS A 151 1.15 -1.89 -18.01
N LYS A 152 1.25 -1.13 -19.11
CA LYS A 152 0.33 -0.03 -19.37
C LYS A 152 -0.85 -0.50 -20.22
N GLU A 153 -2.06 -0.47 -19.65
CA GLU A 153 -3.31 -0.75 -20.36
C GLU A 153 -4.23 0.48 -20.27
N ASN A 154 -4.66 0.96 -21.44
CA ASN A 154 -5.54 2.15 -21.53
C ASN A 154 -4.97 3.36 -20.76
N GLY A 155 -3.66 3.56 -20.84
CA GLY A 155 -2.96 4.68 -20.18
C GLY A 155 -2.71 4.51 -18.69
N ARG A 156 -3.08 3.38 -18.07
CA ARG A 156 -2.87 3.10 -16.64
C ARG A 156 -1.93 1.91 -16.45
N TRP A 157 -1.10 1.98 -15.43
CA TRP A 157 -0.30 0.85 -15.01
C TRP A 157 -1.19 -0.19 -14.30
N ARG A 158 -1.01 -1.46 -14.65
CA ARG A 158 -1.74 -2.60 -14.09
C ARG A 158 -0.78 -3.73 -13.78
N ILE A 159 -1.00 -4.39 -12.66
CA ILE A 159 -0.20 -5.53 -12.21
C ILE A 159 -0.44 -6.72 -13.13
N THR A 160 0.62 -7.28 -13.71
CA THR A 160 0.54 -8.41 -14.65
C THR A 160 0.88 -9.75 -14.01
N GLY A 161 1.62 -9.75 -12.90
CA GLY A 161 2.11 -10.94 -12.22
C GLY A 161 3.36 -11.58 -12.84
N ASN A 162 3.77 -11.18 -14.05
CA ASN A 162 4.98 -11.67 -14.72
C ASN A 162 5.44 -10.68 -15.82
N ALA A 163 6.64 -10.88 -16.32
CA ALA A 163 7.27 -10.06 -17.35
C ALA A 163 6.77 -10.33 -18.79
N GLY A 164 5.71 -11.12 -18.98
CA GLY A 164 5.16 -11.46 -20.29
C GLY A 164 5.82 -12.67 -20.95
N GLY A 165 6.60 -13.46 -20.21
CA GLY A 165 7.12 -14.76 -20.62
C GLY A 165 6.22 -15.92 -20.18
N GLU A 166 6.61 -17.15 -20.52
CA GLU A 166 6.04 -18.33 -19.88
C GLU A 166 6.39 -18.27 -18.38
N SER A 167 5.39 -18.45 -17.51
CA SER A 167 5.65 -18.46 -16.07
C SER A 167 6.52 -19.66 -15.73
N GLU A 168 7.55 -19.42 -14.93
CA GLU A 168 8.34 -20.51 -14.40
C GLU A 168 7.43 -21.48 -13.64
N PRO A 169 7.63 -22.79 -13.80
CA PRO A 169 6.87 -23.77 -13.05
C PRO A 169 7.10 -23.56 -11.55
N ILE A 170 6.04 -23.70 -10.77
CA ILE A 170 6.16 -23.65 -9.30
C ILE A 170 7.16 -24.72 -8.85
N HIS A 171 8.27 -24.29 -8.29
CA HIS A 171 9.20 -25.22 -7.70
C HIS A 171 8.57 -25.84 -6.44
N PRO A 172 8.51 -27.18 -6.33
CA PRO A 172 7.84 -27.85 -5.21
C PRO A 172 8.42 -27.52 -3.83
N PHE A 173 9.61 -26.92 -3.79
CA PHE A 173 10.32 -26.47 -2.58
C PHE A 173 10.54 -24.94 -2.55
N GLY A 174 9.90 -24.19 -3.45
CA GLY A 174 9.96 -22.73 -3.47
C GLY A 174 9.08 -22.11 -2.38
N THR A 175 9.30 -20.83 -2.11
CA THR A 175 8.36 -20.03 -1.31
C THR A 175 7.01 -20.00 -1.99
N ALA A 176 5.94 -20.07 -1.21
CA ALA A 176 4.59 -19.92 -1.76
C ALA A 176 4.49 -18.58 -2.51
N PRO A 177 3.85 -18.56 -3.69
CA PRO A 177 3.66 -17.32 -4.41
C PRO A 177 2.86 -16.34 -3.56
N HIS A 178 3.25 -15.07 -3.65
CA HIS A 178 2.56 -13.97 -3.00
C HIS A 178 1.32 -13.59 -3.84
N PRO A 179 0.09 -13.88 -3.42
CA PRO A 179 -1.07 -13.72 -4.29
C PRO A 179 -1.63 -12.31 -4.35
N LEU A 180 -1.16 -11.39 -3.51
CA LEU A 180 -1.83 -10.11 -3.31
C LEU A 180 -1.23 -8.96 -4.13
N PHE A 181 0.03 -9.06 -4.55
CA PHE A 181 0.69 -8.00 -5.33
C PHE A 181 1.66 -8.52 -6.38
#